data_7d7fdca2969c3793a808f4731ef12d87
#
_entry.id   7d7fdca2969c3793a808f4731ef12d87
#
_cell.length_a   1.000
_cell.length_b   1.000
_cell.length_c   1.000
_cell.angle_alpha   90.00
_cell.angle_beta   90.00
_cell.angle_gamma   90.00
#
_symmetry.space_group_name_H-M   'P 1'
#
loop_
_entity.id
_entity.type
_entity.pdbx_description
1 polymer ?
#
loop_
_entity_poly.entity_id
_entity_poly.type
_entity_poly.pdbx_seq_one_letter_code
_entity_poly.pdbx_strand_id
1 'polypeptide(L)'
;MESYVIRSYFPEPVKAVAIPKDMGGGQRILCVPSVSDRIAQTAATMYLEPLVEPKFHEDSYGYRSNKSALDAVDTARKRCWKYDWVVDLDISGFFDNLDHELVLQAIKKHTDCKWVILYVERWMKSPIQLADGSKVVRDKGVPQGGSVSPIISNIFMHSCV
;
A
#
# COMPACT_ATOMS: atom_id res chain seq x y z
N MET A 1 -16.00 15.68 -22.03
CA MET A 1 -16.95 14.83 -21.26
C MET A 1 -16.29 14.07 -20.10
N GLU A 2 -14.95 14.06 -19.98
CA GLU A 2 -14.21 13.31 -18.93
C GLU A 2 -14.15 13.98 -17.55
N SER A 3 -14.39 15.28 -17.44
CA SER A 3 -14.14 16.00 -16.17
C SER A 3 -15.22 15.87 -15.10
N TYR A 4 -16.42 15.47 -15.46
CA TYR A 4 -17.55 15.38 -14.50
C TYR A 4 -17.59 14.08 -13.72
N VAL A 5 -17.19 12.96 -14.31
CA VAL A 5 -17.22 11.64 -13.64
C VAL A 5 -16.10 11.50 -12.59
N ILE A 6 -14.94 12.08 -12.84
CA ILE A 6 -13.75 11.99 -11.97
C ILE A 6 -13.96 12.74 -10.65
N ARG A 7 -14.78 13.80 -10.62
CA ARG A 7 -15.00 14.62 -9.42
C ARG A 7 -16.04 14.07 -8.45
N SER A 8 -16.89 13.16 -8.87
CA SER A 8 -18.04 12.69 -8.10
C SER A 8 -17.75 11.50 -7.18
N TYR A 9 -16.67 10.74 -7.42
CA TYR A 9 -16.34 9.60 -6.57
C TYR A 9 -15.60 10.04 -5.31
N PHE A 10 -16.15 9.70 -4.17
CA PHE A 10 -15.51 9.82 -2.86
C PHE A 10 -15.58 8.45 -2.18
N PRO A 11 -14.45 7.95 -1.63
CA PRO A 11 -14.44 6.68 -0.93
C PRO A 11 -15.26 6.76 0.36
N GLU A 12 -15.87 5.66 0.71
CA GLU A 12 -16.53 5.50 2.00
C GLU A 12 -15.49 5.38 3.13
N PRO A 13 -15.87 5.68 4.38
CA PRO A 13 -15.02 5.39 5.53
C PRO A 13 -14.66 3.90 5.58
N VAL A 14 -13.38 3.58 5.75
CA VAL A 14 -12.91 2.20 5.89
C VAL A 14 -13.27 1.66 7.26
N LYS A 15 -13.78 0.42 7.33
CA LYS A 15 -14.17 -0.21 8.60
C LYS A 15 -12.94 -0.77 9.31
N ALA A 16 -12.74 -0.38 10.57
CA ALA A 16 -11.71 -0.96 11.42
C ALA A 16 -12.12 -2.35 11.91
N VAL A 17 -11.28 -3.35 11.64
CA VAL A 17 -11.44 -4.73 12.14
C VAL A 17 -10.18 -5.11 12.89
N ALA A 18 -10.31 -5.39 14.17
CA ALA A 18 -9.21 -5.85 15.00
C ALA A 18 -8.97 -7.35 14.77
N ILE A 19 -7.74 -7.72 14.42
CA ILE A 19 -7.32 -9.12 14.24
C ILE A 19 -6.21 -9.41 15.26
N PRO A 20 -6.27 -10.55 15.99
CA PRO A 20 -5.18 -10.97 16.86
C PRO A 20 -3.87 -11.16 16.05
N LYS A 21 -2.74 -10.83 16.67
CA LYS A 21 -1.42 -11.18 16.11
C LYS A 21 -1.07 -12.62 16.45
N ASP A 22 -0.59 -13.40 15.47
CA ASP A 22 -0.30 -14.84 15.63
C ASP A 22 0.81 -15.18 16.63
N MET A 23 1.72 -14.25 16.93
CA MET A 23 2.92 -14.48 17.74
C MET A 23 3.01 -13.58 18.98
N GLY A 24 1.99 -13.64 19.80
CA GLY A 24 2.09 -13.09 21.16
C GLY A 24 1.81 -11.61 21.32
N GLY A 25 0.63 -11.31 21.76
CA GLY A 25 0.24 -10.08 22.43
C GLY A 25 0.05 -8.87 21.53
N GLY A 26 -1.22 -8.51 21.32
CA GLY A 26 -1.63 -7.31 20.61
C GLY A 26 -2.59 -7.60 19.47
N GLN A 27 -3.21 -6.53 18.98
CA GLN A 27 -4.12 -6.58 17.85
C GLN A 27 -3.53 -5.82 16.67
N ARG A 28 -3.82 -6.28 15.46
CA ARG A 28 -3.61 -5.55 14.22
C ARG A 28 -4.96 -5.01 13.77
N ILE A 29 -5.03 -3.73 13.47
CA ILE A 29 -6.25 -3.13 12.94
C ILE A 29 -6.17 -3.17 11.42
N LEU A 30 -7.06 -3.95 10.80
CA LEU A 30 -7.28 -3.90 9.36
C LEU A 30 -8.35 -2.85 9.05
N CYS A 31 -8.11 -2.09 7.99
CA CYS A 31 -9.04 -1.10 7.47
C CYS A 31 -9.71 -1.68 6.21
N VAL A 32 -10.93 -2.17 6.34
CA VAL A 32 -11.66 -2.84 5.26
C VAL A 32 -12.44 -1.81 4.45
N PRO A 33 -12.06 -1.55 3.17
CA PRO A 33 -12.82 -0.67 2.29
C PRO A 33 -14.13 -1.31 1.85
N SER A 34 -15.08 -0.50 1.35
CA SER A 34 -16.29 -0.98 0.71
C SER A 34 -15.97 -1.82 -0.55
N VAL A 35 -16.95 -2.59 -1.03
CA VAL A 35 -16.77 -3.40 -2.25
C VAL A 35 -16.50 -2.50 -3.46
N SER A 36 -17.23 -1.38 -3.58
CA SER A 36 -17.03 -0.39 -4.64
C SER A 36 -15.62 0.22 -4.60
N ASP A 37 -15.13 0.56 -3.41
CA ASP A 37 -13.78 1.07 -3.25
C ASP A 37 -12.71 0.04 -3.62
N ARG A 38 -12.90 -1.22 -3.24
CA ARG A 38 -11.97 -2.31 -3.64
C ARG A 38 -11.91 -2.49 -5.15
N ILE A 39 -13.05 -2.41 -5.84
CA ILE A 39 -13.09 -2.46 -7.31
C ILE A 39 -12.31 -1.28 -7.91
N ALA A 40 -12.57 -0.07 -7.44
CA ALA A 40 -11.88 1.13 -7.92
C ALA A 40 -10.37 1.09 -7.61
N GLN A 41 -9.97 0.61 -6.44
CA GLN A 41 -8.57 0.42 -6.06
C GLN A 41 -7.88 -0.63 -6.93
N THR A 42 -8.57 -1.74 -7.24
CA THR A 42 -8.03 -2.77 -8.13
C THR A 42 -7.83 -2.22 -9.54
N ALA A 43 -8.76 -1.42 -10.08
CA ALA A 43 -8.59 -0.77 -11.37
C ALA A 43 -7.38 0.17 -11.39
N ALA A 44 -7.15 0.93 -10.31
CA ALA A 44 -5.95 1.78 -10.19
C ALA A 44 -4.67 0.95 -10.09
N THR A 45 -4.69 -0.18 -9.38
CA THR A 45 -3.55 -1.12 -9.30
C THR A 45 -3.23 -1.69 -10.68
N MET A 46 -4.23 -2.16 -11.43
CA MET A 46 -4.04 -2.68 -12.80
C MET A 46 -3.48 -1.63 -13.76
N TYR A 47 -3.77 -0.36 -13.54
CA TYR A 47 -3.18 0.73 -14.30
C TYR A 47 -1.73 1.02 -13.91
N LEU A 48 -1.41 1.04 -12.60
CA LEU A 48 -0.08 1.38 -12.10
C LEU A 48 0.93 0.25 -12.28
N GLU A 49 0.51 -1.01 -12.06
CA GLU A 49 1.40 -2.18 -12.04
C GLU A 49 2.29 -2.27 -13.28
N PRO A 50 1.80 -2.23 -14.52
CA PRO A 50 2.66 -2.33 -15.71
C PRO A 50 3.64 -1.15 -15.86
N LEU A 51 3.37 0.01 -15.24
CA LEU A 51 4.24 1.18 -15.30
C LEU A 51 5.39 1.10 -14.30
N VAL A 52 5.19 0.42 -13.17
CA VAL A 52 6.14 0.43 -12.05
C VAL A 52 6.87 -0.91 -11.87
N GLU A 53 6.23 -2.03 -12.21
CA GLU A 53 6.80 -3.37 -12.04
C GLU A 53 8.18 -3.55 -12.69
N PRO A 54 8.43 -3.06 -13.93
CA PRO A 54 9.75 -3.15 -14.56
C PRO A 54 10.84 -2.32 -13.88
N LYS A 55 10.45 -1.39 -13.01
CA LYS A 55 11.38 -0.46 -12.33
C LYS A 55 11.79 -0.93 -10.95
N PHE A 56 11.02 -1.86 -10.36
CA PHE A 56 11.32 -2.36 -9.01
C PHE A 56 12.59 -3.22 -9.03
N HIS A 57 13.36 -3.10 -7.95
CA HIS A 57 14.56 -3.91 -7.76
C HIS A 57 14.23 -5.41 -7.85
N GLU A 58 15.13 -6.19 -8.45
CA GLU A 58 14.91 -7.63 -8.65
C GLU A 58 14.72 -8.41 -7.35
N ASP A 59 15.34 -7.96 -6.25
CA ASP A 59 15.24 -8.55 -4.92
C ASP A 59 14.06 -8.02 -4.09
N SER A 60 13.19 -7.22 -4.65
CA SER A 60 11.91 -6.89 -4.02
C SER A 60 10.91 -8.00 -4.30
N TYR A 61 10.41 -8.67 -3.26
CA TYR A 61 9.53 -9.84 -3.38
C TYR A 61 8.12 -9.60 -2.89
N GLY A 62 7.91 -8.61 -2.02
CA GLY A 62 6.63 -8.37 -1.38
C GLY A 62 5.56 -7.84 -2.34
N TYR A 63 4.39 -8.48 -2.37
CA TYR A 63 3.21 -8.04 -3.12
C TYR A 63 3.44 -7.81 -4.62
N ARG A 64 4.32 -8.55 -5.24
CA ARG A 64 4.61 -8.43 -6.66
C ARG A 64 4.14 -9.66 -7.44
N SER A 65 3.64 -9.43 -8.66
CA SER A 65 3.30 -10.50 -9.60
C SER A 65 4.54 -11.33 -9.95
N ASN A 66 4.38 -12.66 -10.00
CA ASN A 66 5.44 -13.62 -10.30
C ASN A 66 6.62 -13.64 -9.32
N LYS A 67 6.45 -13.10 -8.10
CA LYS A 67 7.40 -13.20 -6.99
C LYS A 67 6.73 -13.88 -5.80
N SER A 68 7.47 -14.70 -5.07
CA SER A 68 6.96 -15.41 -3.90
C SER A 68 7.90 -15.30 -2.70
N ALA A 69 7.36 -15.58 -1.51
CA ALA A 69 8.16 -15.68 -0.30
C ALA A 69 9.22 -16.79 -0.39
N LEU A 70 8.92 -17.87 -1.12
CA LEU A 70 9.86 -18.97 -1.33
C LEU A 70 11.06 -18.53 -2.18
N ASP A 71 10.83 -17.71 -3.22
CA ASP A 71 11.92 -17.15 -4.03
C ASP A 71 12.82 -16.22 -3.19
N ALA A 72 12.21 -15.43 -2.30
CA ALA A 72 12.96 -14.58 -1.37
C ALA A 72 13.84 -15.43 -0.44
N VAL A 73 13.28 -16.48 0.16
CA VAL A 73 14.02 -17.38 1.05
C VAL A 73 15.15 -18.09 0.31
N ASP A 74 14.91 -18.58 -0.91
CA ASP A 74 15.95 -19.26 -1.71
C ASP A 74 17.11 -18.29 -2.04
N THR A 75 16.79 -17.07 -2.43
CA THR A 75 17.80 -16.03 -2.71
C THR A 75 18.58 -15.65 -1.43
N ALA A 76 17.88 -15.43 -0.32
CA ALA A 76 18.52 -15.16 0.96
C ALA A 76 19.46 -16.32 1.38
N ARG A 77 18.99 -17.57 1.28
CA ARG A 77 19.77 -18.75 1.57
C ARG A 77 21.06 -18.80 0.75
N LYS A 78 20.97 -18.60 -0.58
CA LYS A 78 22.13 -18.61 -1.47
C LYS A 78 23.15 -17.54 -1.10
N ARG A 79 22.70 -16.37 -0.66
CA ARG A 79 23.56 -15.27 -0.23
C ARG A 79 24.19 -15.49 1.13
N CYS A 80 23.48 -16.05 2.09
CA CYS A 80 24.00 -16.42 3.40
C CYS A 80 25.15 -17.46 3.33
N TRP A 81 25.22 -18.24 2.24
CA TRP A 81 26.36 -19.13 2.01
C TRP A 81 27.62 -18.43 1.48
N LYS A 82 27.47 -17.15 1.04
CA LYS A 82 28.59 -16.36 0.50
C LYS A 82 29.11 -15.32 1.48
N TYR A 83 28.28 -14.85 2.38
CA TYR A 83 28.59 -13.72 3.27
C TYR A 83 28.45 -14.15 4.72
N ASP A 84 29.42 -13.70 5.55
CA ASP A 84 29.48 -14.06 6.98
C ASP A 84 28.56 -13.19 7.85
N TRP A 85 28.00 -12.11 7.29
CA TRP A 85 27.17 -11.15 8.01
C TRP A 85 25.81 -10.97 7.36
N VAL A 86 24.80 -10.91 8.21
CA VAL A 86 23.40 -10.60 7.81
C VAL A 86 22.94 -9.41 8.63
N VAL A 87 22.34 -8.42 7.97
CA VAL A 87 21.67 -7.30 8.61
C VAL A 87 20.17 -7.45 8.36
N ASP A 88 19.40 -7.53 9.44
CA ASP A 88 17.93 -7.57 9.39
C ASP A 88 17.40 -6.21 9.83
N LEU A 89 16.52 -5.63 9.00
CA LEU A 89 15.92 -4.32 9.21
C LEU A 89 14.40 -4.42 9.06
N ASP A 90 13.68 -3.84 10.00
CA ASP A 90 12.22 -3.72 9.95
C ASP A 90 11.78 -2.27 10.18
N ILE A 91 10.77 -1.83 9.43
CA ILE A 91 10.21 -0.49 9.56
C ILE A 91 8.98 -0.55 10.46
N SER A 92 9.11 -0.05 11.69
CA SER A 92 8.02 -0.03 12.65
C SER A 92 6.86 0.86 12.17
N GLY A 93 5.66 0.29 12.12
CA GLY A 93 4.44 1.02 11.76
C GLY A 93 4.48 1.62 10.36
N PHE A 94 5.13 0.97 9.39
CA PHE A 94 5.34 1.49 8.05
C PHE A 94 4.07 2.08 7.43
N PHE A 95 3.00 1.30 7.34
CA PHE A 95 1.74 1.75 6.73
C PHE A 95 1.08 2.92 7.47
N ASP A 96 1.25 3.00 8.78
CA ASP A 96 0.61 4.03 9.62
C ASP A 96 1.38 5.36 9.60
N ASN A 97 2.64 5.35 9.15
CA ASN A 97 3.54 6.50 9.16
C ASN A 97 3.88 7.05 7.77
N LEU A 98 3.35 6.49 6.69
CA LEU A 98 3.57 6.99 5.34
C LEU A 98 3.05 8.42 5.21
N ASP A 99 3.92 9.35 4.84
CA ASP A 99 3.55 10.73 4.53
C ASP A 99 2.79 10.79 3.21
N HIS A 100 1.60 11.42 3.21
CA HIS A 100 0.73 11.49 2.04
C HIS A 100 1.35 12.26 0.87
N GLU A 101 2.05 13.35 1.16
CA GLU A 101 2.71 14.18 0.15
C GLU A 101 3.84 13.42 -0.53
N LEU A 102 4.69 12.75 0.26
CA LEU A 102 5.78 11.94 -0.26
C LEU A 102 5.29 10.77 -1.10
N VAL A 103 4.20 10.10 -0.67
CA VAL A 103 3.55 9.05 -1.46
C VAL A 103 3.07 9.59 -2.80
N LEU A 104 2.39 10.73 -2.81
CA LEU A 104 1.90 11.35 -4.05
C LEU A 104 3.05 11.78 -4.97
N GLN A 105 4.15 12.29 -4.41
CA GLN A 105 5.35 12.61 -5.18
C GLN A 105 5.96 11.36 -5.81
N ALA A 106 6.04 10.26 -5.06
CA ALA A 106 6.54 8.99 -5.56
C ALA A 106 5.68 8.47 -6.74
N ILE A 107 4.35 8.52 -6.62
CA ILE A 107 3.43 8.10 -7.68
C ILE A 107 3.58 8.99 -8.93
N LYS A 108 3.69 10.32 -8.75
CA LYS A 108 3.86 11.27 -9.85
C LYS A 108 5.14 11.07 -10.66
N LYS A 109 6.16 10.41 -10.13
CA LYS A 109 7.35 10.00 -10.90
C LYS A 109 7.02 8.94 -11.97
N HIS A 110 5.89 8.25 -11.84
CA HIS A 110 5.52 7.12 -12.70
C HIS A 110 4.31 7.40 -13.59
N THR A 111 3.45 8.36 -13.23
CA THR A 111 2.25 8.69 -13.99
C THR A 111 1.77 10.11 -13.75
N ASP A 112 1.26 10.76 -14.81
CA ASP A 112 0.55 12.04 -14.77
C ASP A 112 -0.97 11.87 -14.81
N CYS A 113 -1.46 10.64 -14.68
CA CYS A 113 -2.87 10.31 -14.75
C CYS A 113 -3.65 10.92 -13.58
N LYS A 114 -4.38 12.00 -13.85
CA LYS A 114 -5.06 12.84 -12.84
C LYS A 114 -6.05 12.06 -11.99
N TRP A 115 -6.78 11.09 -12.57
CA TRP A 115 -7.75 10.33 -11.81
C TRP A 115 -7.08 9.36 -10.82
N VAL A 116 -5.96 8.72 -11.21
CA VAL A 116 -5.22 7.82 -10.31
C VAL A 116 -4.67 8.60 -9.12
N ILE A 117 -3.99 9.73 -9.38
CA ILE A 117 -3.41 10.57 -8.34
C ILE A 117 -4.49 11.06 -7.38
N LEU A 118 -5.61 11.57 -7.90
CA LEU A 118 -6.74 12.06 -7.12
C LEU A 118 -7.36 10.95 -6.25
N TYR A 119 -7.54 9.75 -6.80
CA TYR A 119 -8.18 8.65 -6.07
C TYR A 119 -7.26 8.07 -5.01
N VAL A 120 -5.96 7.92 -5.30
CA VAL A 120 -4.99 7.51 -4.27
C VAL A 120 -4.99 8.50 -3.11
N GLU A 121 -4.97 9.82 -3.39
CA GLU A 121 -5.06 10.84 -2.35
C GLU A 121 -6.33 10.68 -1.51
N ARG A 122 -7.48 10.49 -2.13
CA ARG A 122 -8.76 10.30 -1.44
C ARG A 122 -8.78 9.04 -0.58
N TRP A 123 -8.24 7.91 -1.08
CA TRP A 123 -8.16 6.67 -0.30
C TRP A 123 -7.23 6.79 0.91
N MET A 124 -6.12 7.49 0.78
CA MET A 124 -5.22 7.74 1.92
C MET A 124 -5.90 8.59 3.00
N LYS A 125 -6.65 9.60 2.59
CA LYS A 125 -7.38 10.52 3.49
C LYS A 125 -8.74 9.98 3.97
N SER A 126 -9.17 8.80 3.49
CA SER A 126 -10.45 8.22 3.90
C SER A 126 -10.48 7.98 5.40
N PRO A 127 -11.56 8.42 6.11
CA PRO A 127 -11.70 8.19 7.54
C PRO A 127 -11.76 6.72 7.90
N ILE A 128 -11.29 6.38 9.10
CA ILE A 128 -11.49 5.04 9.69
C ILE A 128 -12.77 5.08 10.52
N GLN A 129 -13.70 4.17 10.26
CA GLN A 129 -14.87 3.94 11.11
C GLN A 129 -14.56 2.87 12.15
N LEU A 130 -14.60 3.25 13.42
CA LEU A 130 -14.41 2.35 14.56
C LEU A 130 -15.67 1.52 14.83
N ALA A 131 -15.55 0.53 15.72
CA ALA A 131 -16.65 -0.39 16.08
C ALA A 131 -17.83 0.32 16.74
N ASP A 132 -17.59 1.43 17.41
CA ASP A 132 -18.62 2.29 18.03
C ASP A 132 -19.32 3.24 17.06
N GLY A 133 -18.92 3.18 15.76
CA GLY A 133 -19.45 4.05 14.71
C GLY A 133 -18.76 5.39 14.58
N SER A 134 -17.87 5.75 15.49
CA SER A 134 -17.06 6.99 15.40
C SER A 134 -16.12 6.95 14.21
N LYS A 135 -15.75 8.14 13.70
CA LYS A 135 -14.86 8.28 12.54
C LYS A 135 -13.60 9.01 12.94
N VAL A 136 -12.45 8.42 12.65
CA VAL A 136 -11.14 9.00 12.85
C VAL A 136 -10.56 9.42 11.52
N VAL A 137 -10.23 10.70 11.38
CA VAL A 137 -9.55 11.27 10.21
C VAL A 137 -8.04 11.05 10.37
N ARG A 138 -7.37 10.80 9.25
CA ARG A 138 -5.91 10.60 9.19
C ARG A 138 -5.25 11.70 8.39
N ASP A 139 -4.13 12.17 8.90
CA ASP A 139 -3.22 13.11 8.24
C ASP A 139 -2.01 12.40 7.59
N LYS A 140 -1.76 11.15 7.98
CA LYS A 140 -0.71 10.28 7.46
C LYS A 140 -1.15 8.82 7.43
N GLY A 141 -0.35 8.00 6.78
CA GLY A 141 -0.56 6.56 6.67
C GLY A 141 -1.50 6.14 5.54
N VAL A 142 -1.41 4.87 5.20
CA VAL A 142 -2.24 4.22 4.18
C VAL A 142 -3.04 3.11 4.84
N PRO A 143 -4.36 2.97 4.57
CA PRO A 143 -5.19 1.94 5.18
C PRO A 143 -4.63 0.54 4.91
N GLN A 144 -4.35 -0.23 5.98
CA GLN A 144 -3.97 -1.64 5.85
C GLN A 144 -5.21 -2.46 5.48
N GLY A 145 -5.19 -3.11 4.29
CA GLY A 145 -6.29 -3.95 3.80
C GLY A 145 -6.97 -3.43 2.53
N GLY A 146 -6.56 -2.27 2.02
CA GLY A 146 -6.95 -1.82 0.69
C GLY A 146 -6.19 -2.55 -0.42
N SER A 147 -6.83 -2.78 -1.57
CA SER A 147 -6.21 -3.45 -2.73
C SER A 147 -5.06 -2.64 -3.35
N VAL A 148 -5.06 -1.33 -3.19
CA VAL A 148 -4.02 -0.43 -3.72
C VAL A 148 -2.84 -0.23 -2.76
N SER A 149 -3.00 -0.54 -1.47
CA SER A 149 -1.98 -0.26 -0.45
C SER A 149 -0.65 -0.97 -0.71
N PRO A 150 -0.61 -2.22 -1.18
CA PRO A 150 0.64 -2.92 -1.49
C PRO A 150 1.46 -2.23 -2.58
N ILE A 151 0.84 -1.84 -3.69
CA ILE A 151 1.56 -1.20 -4.80
C ILE A 151 2.05 0.20 -4.41
N ILE A 152 1.26 0.95 -3.64
CA ILE A 152 1.68 2.26 -3.09
C ILE A 152 2.93 2.09 -2.23
N SER A 153 2.95 1.07 -1.37
CA SER A 153 4.09 0.76 -0.51
C SER A 153 5.35 0.47 -1.32
N ASN A 154 5.24 -0.36 -2.35
CA ASN A 154 6.36 -0.70 -3.22
C ASN A 154 6.87 0.52 -4.00
N ILE A 155 5.97 1.37 -4.54
CA ILE A 155 6.35 2.62 -5.23
C ILE A 155 7.08 3.55 -4.26
N PHE A 156 6.58 3.70 -3.04
CA PHE A 156 7.19 4.56 -2.03
C PHE A 156 8.59 4.07 -1.67
N MET A 157 8.73 2.80 -1.32
CA MET A 157 10.03 2.21 -0.95
C MET A 157 11.05 2.32 -2.08
N HIS A 158 10.65 2.03 -3.30
CA HIS A 158 11.54 2.18 -4.48
C HIS A 158 11.97 3.63 -4.71
N SER A 159 11.19 4.60 -4.29
CA SER A 159 11.52 6.02 -4.43
C SER A 159 12.44 6.56 -3.34
N CYS A 160 12.61 5.82 -2.24
CA CYS A 160 13.46 6.16 -1.09
C CYS A 160 14.86 5.52 -1.17
N VAL A 161 15.04 4.53 -2.05
CA VAL A 161 16.29 3.83 -2.34
C VAL A 161 16.84 4.30 -3.67
#